data_be3a4d74d391540d71a13ae3c556ae08
#
_entry.id   be3a4d74d391540d71a13ae3c556ae08
#
_cell.length_a   1.000
_cell.length_b   1.000
_cell.length_c   1.000
_cell.angle_alpha   90.00
_cell.angle_beta   90.00
_cell.angle_gamma   90.00
#
_symmetry.space_group_name_H-M   'P 1'
#
loop_
_entity.id
_entity.type
_entity.pdbx_description
1 polymer ?
#
loop_
_entity_poly.entity_id
_entity_poly.type
_entity_poly.pdbx_seq_one_letter_code
_entity_poly.pdbx_strand_id
1 'polypeptide(L)'
;SAMLMSGISGSPSANTAAIGSVAIPAMKKLKYPPEFATAVLAAAGGVSTLVPPAIDLIIIGVIANISIGGLFAAGILPAFVNGIAIMLIAYYYSRKMNLPLADKTTSSQKLNILREGVLPILMILIILGGIYGGIFTPTEAASVAVVYGFVVSFFIYKELTIEDIPKVLLNTASLSGVVLLV
;
A
#
# COMPACT_ATOMS: atom_id res chain seq x y z
N SER A 1 -3.44 7.86 -1.74
CA SER A 1 -3.03 6.70 -2.57
C SER A 1 -1.97 5.85 -1.88
N ALA A 2 -0.81 6.43 -1.42
CA ALA A 2 0.25 5.65 -0.78
C ALA A 2 -0.23 4.80 0.40
N MET A 3 -1.05 5.36 1.28
CA MET A 3 -1.62 4.63 2.42
C MET A 3 -2.54 3.46 2.00
N LEU A 4 -3.31 3.63 0.92
CA LEU A 4 -4.17 2.55 0.41
C LEU A 4 -3.35 1.42 -0.22
N MET A 5 -2.28 1.78 -0.96
CA MET A 5 -1.35 0.78 -1.52
C MET A 5 -0.62 -0.03 -0.44
N SER A 6 -0.39 0.56 0.73
CA SER A 6 0.26 -0.13 1.86
C SER A 6 -0.51 -1.37 2.29
N GLY A 7 -1.82 -1.28 2.39
CA GLY A 7 -2.68 -2.41 2.74
C GLY A 7 -2.61 -3.59 1.73
N ILE A 8 -1.99 -3.39 0.56
CA ILE A 8 -1.83 -4.42 -0.46
C ILE A 8 -0.43 -5.04 -0.39
N SER A 9 0.62 -4.22 -0.40
CA SER A 9 2.00 -4.73 -0.48
C SER A 9 2.66 -4.96 0.88
N GLY A 10 2.19 -4.28 1.93
CA GLY A 10 2.76 -4.34 3.28
C GLY A 10 4.20 -3.81 3.39
N SER A 11 4.80 -3.33 2.29
CA SER A 11 6.18 -2.87 2.23
C SER A 11 6.27 -1.38 1.90
N PRO A 12 6.80 -0.54 2.81
CA PRO A 12 6.94 0.90 2.61
C PRO A 12 7.82 1.27 1.41
N SER A 13 8.93 0.57 1.24
CA SER A 13 9.86 0.79 0.14
C SER A 13 9.26 0.43 -1.22
N ALA A 14 8.59 -0.72 -1.32
CA ALA A 14 7.89 -1.14 -2.52
C ALA A 14 6.77 -0.16 -2.90
N ASN A 15 5.99 0.29 -1.91
CA ASN A 15 4.93 1.28 -2.11
C ASN A 15 5.48 2.62 -2.61
N THR A 16 6.55 3.11 -1.98
CA THR A 16 7.17 4.37 -2.38
C THR A 16 7.73 4.28 -3.79
N ALA A 17 8.36 3.18 -4.14
CA ALA A 17 8.88 2.96 -5.49
C ALA A 17 7.75 2.86 -6.53
N ALA A 18 6.71 2.06 -6.26
CA ALA A 18 5.59 1.87 -7.18
C ALA A 18 4.83 3.16 -7.44
N ILE A 19 4.44 3.88 -6.38
CA ILE A 19 3.71 5.14 -6.54
C ILE A 19 4.63 6.22 -7.09
N GLY A 20 5.89 6.27 -6.65
CA GLY A 20 6.87 7.23 -7.12
C GLY A 20 7.13 7.12 -8.62
N SER A 21 7.19 5.91 -9.17
CA SER A 21 7.40 5.68 -10.60
C SER A 21 6.31 6.30 -11.48
N VAL A 22 5.09 6.39 -10.97
CA VAL A 22 3.93 6.97 -11.69
C VAL A 22 3.71 8.44 -11.30
N ALA A 23 3.72 8.74 -10.01
CA ALA A 23 3.36 10.05 -9.50
C ALA A 23 4.43 11.11 -9.77
N ILE A 24 5.72 10.80 -9.63
CA ILE A 24 6.80 11.78 -9.86
C ILE A 24 6.80 12.30 -11.32
N PRO A 25 6.76 11.44 -12.36
CA PRO A 25 6.66 11.94 -13.73
C PRO A 25 5.40 12.75 -13.99
N ALA A 26 4.25 12.35 -13.42
CA ALA A 26 3.00 13.08 -13.56
C ALA A 26 3.08 14.47 -12.89
N MET A 27 3.62 14.54 -11.68
CA MET A 27 3.82 15.81 -10.97
C MET A 27 4.81 16.73 -11.70
N LYS A 28 5.90 16.17 -12.26
CA LYS A 28 6.85 16.93 -13.09
C LYS A 28 6.20 17.53 -14.34
N LYS A 29 5.34 16.78 -15.03
CA LYS A 29 4.56 17.30 -16.16
C LYS A 29 3.67 18.49 -15.76
N LEU A 30 3.15 18.49 -14.55
CA LEU A 30 2.38 19.58 -13.95
C LEU A 30 3.26 20.69 -13.36
N LYS A 31 4.58 20.68 -13.63
CA LYS A 31 5.56 21.68 -13.15
C LYS A 31 5.68 21.75 -11.62
N TYR A 32 5.42 20.65 -10.92
CA TYR A 32 5.75 20.54 -9.51
C TYR A 32 7.28 20.42 -9.32
N PRO A 33 7.87 21.10 -8.32
CA PRO A 33 9.28 20.91 -7.99
C PRO A 33 9.56 19.44 -7.65
N PRO A 34 10.60 18.83 -8.24
CA PRO A 34 10.93 17.43 -7.98
C PRO A 34 11.18 17.13 -6.51
N GLU A 35 11.80 18.07 -5.80
CA GLU A 35 12.10 17.96 -4.38
C GLU A 35 10.83 17.85 -3.55
N PHE A 36 9.82 18.68 -3.85
CA PHE A 36 8.52 18.65 -3.19
C PHE A 36 7.80 17.32 -3.48
N ALA A 37 7.75 16.90 -4.74
CA ALA A 37 7.12 15.65 -5.14
C ALA A 37 7.75 14.45 -4.41
N THR A 38 9.07 14.40 -4.40
CA THR A 38 9.83 13.32 -3.76
C THR A 38 9.64 13.31 -2.25
N ALA A 39 9.70 14.49 -1.60
CA ALA A 39 9.52 14.62 -0.15
C ALA A 39 8.12 14.16 0.29
N VAL A 40 7.06 14.59 -0.40
CA VAL A 40 5.68 14.17 -0.07
C VAL A 40 5.50 12.67 -0.25
N LEU A 41 6.07 12.09 -1.30
CA LEU A 41 5.97 10.65 -1.55
C LEU A 41 6.78 9.83 -0.54
N ALA A 42 7.98 10.27 -0.19
CA ALA A 42 8.79 9.62 0.83
C ALA A 42 8.12 9.65 2.21
N ALA A 43 7.56 10.80 2.60
CA ALA A 43 6.81 10.94 3.84
C ALA A 43 5.57 10.04 3.85
N ALA A 44 4.82 9.99 2.75
CA ALA A 44 3.63 9.14 2.64
C ALA A 44 4.00 7.64 2.65
N GLY A 45 5.14 7.28 2.07
CA GLY A 45 5.71 5.93 2.13
C GLY A 45 6.09 5.53 3.57
N GLY A 46 6.72 6.44 4.33
CA GLY A 46 7.05 6.20 5.73
C GLY A 46 5.81 5.91 6.61
N VAL A 47 4.70 6.62 6.39
CA VAL A 47 3.45 6.34 7.14
C VAL A 47 2.85 4.99 6.78
N SER A 48 3.18 4.45 5.63
CA SER A 48 2.65 3.17 5.18
C SER A 48 3.03 1.99 6.09
N THR A 49 4.11 2.11 6.89
CA THR A 49 4.48 1.11 7.91
C THR A 49 3.42 0.88 8.98
N LEU A 50 2.60 1.90 9.23
CA LEU A 50 1.56 1.87 10.26
C LEU A 50 0.21 1.38 9.72
N VAL A 51 0.03 1.31 8.40
CA VAL A 51 -1.24 0.93 7.78
C VAL A 51 -1.31 -0.58 7.61
N PRO A 52 -2.21 -1.27 8.34
CA PRO A 52 -2.31 -2.72 8.23
C PRO A 52 -2.93 -3.18 6.90
N PRO A 53 -2.58 -4.38 6.42
CA PRO A 53 -1.54 -5.25 6.94
C PRO A 53 -0.12 -4.76 6.58
N ALA A 54 0.80 -4.76 7.53
CA ALA A 54 2.18 -4.30 7.35
C ALA A 54 3.17 -5.35 7.84
N ILE A 55 4.22 -5.59 7.07
CA ILE A 55 5.26 -6.60 7.37
C ILE A 55 5.96 -6.26 8.69
N ASP A 56 6.28 -4.99 8.90
CA ASP A 56 6.97 -4.52 10.11
C ASP A 56 6.19 -4.85 11.39
N LEU A 57 4.85 -4.67 11.37
CA LEU A 57 3.99 -4.98 12.51
C LEU A 57 3.89 -6.50 12.76
N ILE A 58 3.96 -7.31 11.71
CA ILE A 58 3.98 -8.78 11.82
C ILE A 58 5.29 -9.21 12.50
N ILE A 59 6.44 -8.70 12.03
CA ILE A 59 7.75 -9.01 12.59
C ILE A 59 7.81 -8.63 14.07
N ILE A 60 7.38 -7.42 14.42
CA ILE A 60 7.31 -6.96 15.81
C ILE A 60 6.42 -7.89 16.64
N GLY A 61 5.25 -8.26 16.11
CA GLY A 61 4.33 -9.18 16.79
C GLY A 61 4.95 -10.53 17.11
N VAL A 62 5.68 -11.10 16.16
CA VAL A 62 6.37 -12.39 16.31
C VAL A 62 7.52 -12.28 17.32
N ILE A 63 8.40 -11.29 17.18
CA ILE A 63 9.58 -11.13 18.05
C ILE A 63 9.16 -10.79 19.49
N ALA A 64 8.22 -9.90 19.67
CA ALA A 64 7.73 -9.47 20.96
C ALA A 64 6.70 -10.43 21.59
N ASN A 65 6.28 -11.46 20.87
CA ASN A 65 5.26 -12.41 21.26
C ASN A 65 3.93 -11.74 21.67
N ILE A 66 3.49 -10.77 20.91
CA ILE A 66 2.25 -10.00 21.11
C ILE A 66 1.29 -10.21 19.94
N SER A 67 0.01 -9.90 20.17
CA SER A 67 -1.03 -10.10 19.16
C SER A 67 -0.81 -9.23 17.92
N ILE A 68 -0.59 -9.87 16.77
CA ILE A 68 -0.46 -9.18 15.46
C ILE A 68 -1.74 -8.42 15.12
N GLY A 69 -2.93 -9.00 15.36
CA GLY A 69 -4.22 -8.31 15.18
C GLY A 69 -4.34 -7.08 16.08
N GLY A 70 -3.87 -7.17 17.33
CA GLY A 70 -3.80 -6.03 18.25
C GLY A 70 -2.87 -4.94 17.76
N LEU A 71 -1.70 -5.28 17.20
CA LEU A 71 -0.78 -4.32 16.58
C LEU A 71 -1.38 -3.65 15.34
N PHE A 72 -2.08 -4.40 14.53
CA PHE A 72 -2.80 -3.85 13.38
C PHE A 72 -3.85 -2.82 13.81
N ALA A 73 -4.67 -3.15 14.83
CA ALA A 73 -5.65 -2.22 15.37
C ALA A 73 -5.00 -0.96 15.96
N ALA A 74 -3.91 -1.13 16.72
CA ALA A 74 -3.17 -0.01 17.30
C ALA A 74 -2.52 0.90 16.24
N GLY A 75 -2.11 0.36 15.08
CA GLY A 75 -1.52 1.10 13.98
C GLY A 75 -2.49 2.02 13.23
N ILE A 76 -3.79 1.72 13.22
CA ILE A 76 -4.78 2.47 12.44
C ILE A 76 -4.85 3.94 12.87
N LEU A 77 -4.96 4.21 14.17
CA LEU A 77 -5.10 5.58 14.67
C LEU A 77 -3.86 6.44 14.39
N PRO A 78 -2.62 6.01 14.70
CA PRO A 78 -1.42 6.74 14.33
C PRO A 78 -1.27 6.94 12.83
N ALA A 79 -1.59 5.93 12.01
CA ALA A 79 -1.57 6.04 10.56
C ALA A 79 -2.50 7.15 10.06
N PHE A 80 -3.71 7.22 10.62
CA PHE A 80 -4.70 8.23 10.24
C PHE A 80 -4.24 9.65 10.63
N VAL A 81 -3.73 9.82 11.85
CA VAL A 81 -3.21 11.11 12.34
C VAL A 81 -2.04 11.59 11.49
N ASN A 82 -1.05 10.72 11.26
CA ASN A 82 0.11 11.06 10.42
C ASN A 82 -0.30 11.33 8.96
N GLY A 83 -1.22 10.55 8.41
CA GLY A 83 -1.74 10.75 7.06
C GLY A 83 -2.42 12.10 6.90
N ILE A 84 -3.25 12.51 7.85
CA ILE A 84 -3.88 13.84 7.87
C ILE A 84 -2.81 14.92 7.99
N ALA A 85 -1.83 14.77 8.88
CA ALA A 85 -0.75 15.74 9.06
C ALA A 85 0.03 15.96 7.75
N ILE A 86 0.41 14.88 7.06
CA ILE A 86 1.09 14.97 5.75
C ILE A 86 0.19 15.64 4.71
N MET A 87 -1.10 15.32 4.66
CA MET A 87 -2.03 15.97 3.74
C MET A 87 -2.14 17.47 4.00
N LEU A 88 -2.21 17.89 5.26
CA LEU A 88 -2.28 19.31 5.63
C LEU A 88 -0.98 20.05 5.27
N ILE A 89 0.17 19.45 5.55
CA ILE A 89 1.47 20.00 5.18
C ILE A 89 1.60 20.12 3.66
N ALA A 90 1.29 19.07 2.93
CA ALA A 90 1.32 19.05 1.47
C ALA A 90 0.37 20.10 0.87
N TYR A 91 -0.83 20.24 1.42
CA TYR A 91 -1.79 21.26 1.01
C TYR A 91 -1.27 22.67 1.28
N TYR A 92 -0.72 22.93 2.47
CA TYR A 92 -0.15 24.23 2.82
C TYR A 92 0.97 24.64 1.87
N TYR A 93 1.95 23.73 1.64
CA TYR A 93 3.06 24.02 0.73
C TYR A 93 2.61 24.14 -0.72
N SER A 94 1.66 23.34 -1.18
CA SER A 94 1.09 23.43 -2.51
C SER A 94 0.45 24.81 -2.76
N ARG A 95 -0.25 25.34 -1.77
CA ARG A 95 -0.83 26.70 -1.82
C ARG A 95 0.25 27.78 -1.79
N LYS A 96 1.24 27.65 -0.90
CA LYS A 96 2.33 28.62 -0.78
C LYS A 96 3.17 28.72 -2.05
N MET A 97 3.35 27.61 -2.75
CA MET A 97 4.12 27.54 -3.98
C MET A 97 3.28 27.82 -5.24
N ASN A 98 1.99 28.13 -5.09
CA ASN A 98 1.05 28.34 -6.22
C ASN A 98 1.09 27.21 -7.25
N LEU A 99 1.11 25.96 -6.78
CA LEU A 99 1.22 24.81 -7.66
C LEU A 99 -0.07 24.64 -8.48
N PRO A 100 0.04 24.26 -9.75
CA PRO A 100 -1.11 24.09 -10.61
C PRO A 100 -1.99 22.94 -10.12
N LEU A 101 -3.30 23.14 -10.25
CA LEU A 101 -4.26 22.07 -9.98
C LEU A 101 -4.33 21.14 -11.19
N ALA A 102 -4.45 19.84 -10.92
CA ALA A 102 -4.73 18.89 -11.98
C ALA A 102 -6.12 19.12 -12.60
N ASP A 103 -6.26 18.76 -13.86
CA ASP A 103 -7.54 18.84 -14.55
C ASP A 103 -8.63 18.04 -13.82
N LYS A 104 -9.86 18.57 -13.86
CA LYS A 104 -10.99 17.90 -13.23
C LYS A 104 -11.29 16.60 -13.94
N THR A 105 -11.16 15.50 -13.23
CA THR A 105 -11.53 14.17 -13.72
C THR A 105 -13.05 14.10 -13.95
N THR A 106 -13.46 13.62 -15.10
CA THR A 106 -14.88 13.43 -15.44
C THR A 106 -15.50 12.34 -14.56
N SER A 107 -16.81 12.45 -14.27
CA SER A 107 -17.50 11.47 -13.40
C SER A 107 -17.41 10.03 -13.92
N SER A 108 -17.40 9.83 -15.24
CA SER A 108 -17.21 8.50 -15.83
C SER A 108 -15.81 7.93 -15.59
N GLN A 109 -14.77 8.77 -15.66
CA GLN A 109 -13.39 8.35 -15.33
C GLN A 109 -13.25 7.97 -13.86
N LYS A 110 -13.90 8.72 -12.95
CA LYS A 110 -13.91 8.39 -11.52
C LYS A 110 -14.55 7.03 -11.25
N LEU A 111 -15.65 6.73 -11.95
CA LEU A 111 -16.34 5.45 -11.80
C LEU A 111 -15.48 4.28 -12.29
N ASN A 112 -14.78 4.44 -13.41
CA ASN A 112 -13.87 3.42 -13.92
C ASN A 112 -12.69 3.17 -12.96
N ILE A 113 -12.06 4.24 -12.44
CA ILE A 113 -10.98 4.13 -11.45
C ILE A 113 -11.48 3.42 -10.17
N LEU A 114 -12.69 3.75 -9.70
CA LEU A 114 -13.29 3.07 -8.56
C LEU A 114 -13.52 1.59 -8.85
N ARG A 115 -14.00 1.25 -10.03
CA ARG A 115 -14.26 -0.13 -10.43
C ARG A 115 -12.98 -0.98 -10.53
N GLU A 116 -11.90 -0.41 -11.05
CA GLU A 116 -10.58 -1.05 -11.08
C GLU A 116 -9.99 -1.21 -9.66
N GLY A 117 -10.26 -0.26 -8.76
CA GLY A 117 -9.81 -0.30 -7.38
C GLY A 117 -10.58 -1.23 -6.45
N VAL A 118 -11.75 -1.76 -6.86
CA VAL A 118 -12.59 -2.62 -6.01
C VAL A 118 -11.86 -3.89 -5.58
N LEU A 119 -11.21 -4.58 -6.51
CA LEU A 119 -10.54 -5.85 -6.22
C LEU A 119 -9.37 -5.70 -5.24
N PRO A 120 -8.44 -4.73 -5.40
CA PRO A 120 -7.42 -4.47 -4.39
C PRO A 120 -8.00 -4.10 -3.01
N ILE A 121 -9.04 -3.28 -2.96
CA ILE A 121 -9.70 -2.91 -1.71
C ILE A 121 -10.37 -4.13 -1.06
N LEU A 122 -11.00 -4.99 -1.85
CA LEU A 122 -11.62 -6.21 -1.37
C LEU A 122 -10.61 -7.16 -0.71
N MET A 123 -9.38 -7.24 -1.23
CA MET A 123 -8.31 -8.01 -0.59
C MET A 123 -8.02 -7.51 0.84
N ILE A 124 -7.92 -6.20 1.03
CA ILE A 124 -7.71 -5.60 2.35
C ILE A 124 -8.88 -5.94 3.28
N LEU A 125 -10.11 -5.83 2.78
CA LEU A 125 -11.31 -6.14 3.57
C LEU A 125 -11.38 -7.63 3.94
N ILE A 126 -10.98 -8.54 3.07
CA ILE A 126 -10.92 -9.98 3.35
C ILE A 126 -9.89 -10.25 4.46
N ILE A 127 -8.69 -9.69 4.34
CA ILE A 127 -7.62 -9.91 5.33
C ILE A 127 -8.03 -9.35 6.70
N LEU A 128 -8.33 -8.06 6.77
CA LEU A 128 -8.63 -7.40 8.04
C LEU A 128 -9.96 -7.85 8.61
N GLY A 129 -10.98 -8.01 7.76
CA GLY A 129 -12.28 -8.51 8.16
C GLY A 129 -12.22 -9.94 8.70
N GLY A 130 -11.41 -10.80 8.09
CA GLY A 130 -11.19 -12.16 8.54
C GLY A 130 -10.45 -12.25 9.88
N ILE A 131 -9.41 -11.41 10.06
CA ILE A 131 -8.64 -11.36 11.31
C ILE A 131 -9.50 -10.78 12.46
N TYR A 132 -10.14 -9.62 12.25
CA TYR A 132 -10.95 -8.98 13.29
C TYR A 132 -12.29 -9.70 13.55
N GLY A 133 -12.81 -10.37 12.53
CA GLY A 133 -13.97 -11.25 12.68
C GLY A 133 -13.67 -12.57 13.39
N GLY A 134 -12.38 -12.85 13.72
CA GLY A 134 -11.96 -14.09 14.36
C GLY A 134 -12.09 -15.33 13.47
N ILE A 135 -12.22 -15.14 12.15
CA ILE A 135 -12.35 -16.23 11.17
C ILE A 135 -10.96 -16.79 10.82
N PHE A 136 -9.97 -15.91 10.72
CA PHE A 136 -8.59 -16.24 10.33
C PHE A 136 -7.59 -15.75 11.36
N THR A 137 -6.57 -16.56 11.59
CA THR A 137 -5.31 -16.07 12.15
C THR A 137 -4.57 -15.21 11.11
N PRO A 138 -3.64 -14.34 11.49
CA PRO A 138 -2.84 -13.54 10.53
C PRO A 138 -2.13 -14.40 9.47
N THR A 139 -1.66 -15.60 9.85
CA THR A 139 -0.99 -16.54 8.93
C THR A 139 -1.97 -17.13 7.91
N GLU A 140 -3.16 -17.52 8.35
CA GLU A 140 -4.21 -18.00 7.45
C GLU A 140 -4.71 -16.89 6.52
N ALA A 141 -4.88 -15.68 7.04
CA ALA A 141 -5.23 -14.51 6.23
C ALA A 141 -4.20 -14.22 5.14
N ALA A 142 -2.90 -14.39 5.43
CA ALA A 142 -1.84 -14.27 4.43
C ALA A 142 -1.97 -15.32 3.33
N SER A 143 -2.29 -16.58 3.69
CA SER A 143 -2.52 -17.65 2.71
C SER A 143 -3.73 -17.36 1.82
N VAL A 144 -4.83 -16.87 2.40
CA VAL A 144 -6.02 -16.44 1.64
C VAL A 144 -5.68 -15.29 0.70
N ALA A 145 -4.87 -14.32 1.15
CA ALA A 145 -4.43 -13.19 0.32
C ALA A 145 -3.60 -13.65 -0.89
N VAL A 146 -2.70 -14.63 -0.70
CA VAL A 146 -1.91 -15.21 -1.80
C VAL A 146 -2.84 -15.85 -2.84
N VAL A 147 -3.76 -16.70 -2.41
CA VAL A 147 -4.73 -17.34 -3.32
C VAL A 147 -5.58 -16.30 -4.04
N TYR A 148 -6.11 -15.33 -3.31
CA TYR A 148 -6.88 -14.23 -3.88
C TYR A 148 -6.06 -13.45 -4.93
N GLY A 149 -4.82 -13.07 -4.59
CA GLY A 149 -3.93 -12.34 -5.49
C GLY A 149 -3.64 -13.12 -6.77
N PHE A 150 -3.38 -14.42 -6.66
CA PHE A 150 -3.21 -15.29 -7.83
C PHE A 150 -4.47 -15.33 -8.69
N VAL A 151 -5.65 -15.56 -8.11
CA VAL A 151 -6.92 -15.62 -8.84
C VAL A 151 -7.19 -14.32 -9.58
N VAL A 152 -7.02 -13.18 -8.91
CA VAL A 152 -7.26 -11.86 -9.51
C VAL A 152 -6.26 -11.58 -10.63
N SER A 153 -4.97 -11.84 -10.42
CA SER A 153 -3.92 -11.55 -11.40
C SER A 153 -3.98 -12.46 -12.63
N PHE A 154 -4.35 -13.75 -12.45
CA PHE A 154 -4.44 -14.71 -13.54
C PHE A 154 -5.73 -14.58 -14.35
N PHE A 155 -6.86 -14.54 -13.68
CA PHE A 155 -8.16 -14.68 -14.32
C PHE A 155 -8.83 -13.35 -14.65
N ILE A 156 -8.63 -12.33 -13.81
CA ILE A 156 -9.32 -11.05 -13.96
C ILE A 156 -8.46 -10.04 -14.70
N TYR A 157 -7.27 -9.74 -14.19
CA TYR A 157 -6.35 -8.79 -14.84
C TYR A 157 -5.56 -9.40 -15.98
N LYS A 158 -5.32 -10.73 -15.93
CA LYS A 158 -4.55 -11.47 -16.94
C LYS A 158 -3.13 -10.90 -17.16
N GLU A 159 -2.57 -10.34 -16.12
CA GLU A 159 -1.23 -9.75 -16.11
C GLU A 159 -0.15 -10.76 -15.71
N LEU A 160 -0.53 -11.81 -14.98
CA LEU A 160 0.37 -12.86 -14.53
C LEU A 160 0.28 -14.07 -15.48
N THR A 161 1.44 -14.53 -15.94
CA THR A 161 1.55 -15.77 -16.76
C THR A 161 2.20 -16.89 -15.95
N ILE A 162 2.06 -18.14 -16.42
CA ILE A 162 2.71 -19.29 -15.78
C ILE A 162 4.23 -19.14 -15.78
N GLU A 163 4.79 -18.49 -16.78
CA GLU A 163 6.23 -18.23 -16.93
C GLU A 163 6.76 -17.25 -15.88
N ASP A 164 5.90 -16.39 -15.32
CA ASP A 164 6.28 -15.43 -14.29
C ASP A 164 6.34 -16.06 -12.89
N ILE A 165 5.66 -17.19 -12.66
CA ILE A 165 5.56 -17.82 -11.33
C ILE A 165 6.95 -18.11 -10.72
N PRO A 166 7.90 -18.75 -11.43
CA PRO A 166 9.22 -19.02 -10.86
C PRO A 166 9.93 -17.73 -10.42
N LYS A 167 9.79 -16.66 -11.20
CA LYS A 167 10.38 -15.35 -10.92
C LYS A 167 9.76 -14.69 -9.69
N VAL A 168 8.44 -14.76 -9.54
CA VAL A 168 7.72 -14.28 -8.36
C VAL A 168 8.16 -15.07 -7.12
N LEU A 169 8.24 -16.39 -7.21
CA LEU A 169 8.67 -17.23 -6.10
C LEU A 169 10.11 -16.96 -5.67
N LEU A 170 11.04 -16.82 -6.62
CA LEU A 170 12.44 -16.49 -6.34
C LEU A 170 12.58 -15.11 -5.66
N ASN A 171 11.86 -14.12 -6.15
CA ASN A 171 11.86 -12.79 -5.56
C ASN A 171 11.27 -12.81 -4.13
N THR A 172 10.19 -13.55 -3.94
CA THR A 172 9.56 -13.71 -2.61
C THR A 172 10.50 -14.42 -1.64
N ALA A 173 11.14 -15.51 -2.07
CA ALA A 173 12.11 -16.24 -1.26
C ALA A 173 13.30 -15.37 -0.87
N SER A 174 13.82 -14.58 -1.82
CA SER A 174 14.93 -13.64 -1.56
C SER A 174 14.54 -12.56 -0.54
N LEU A 175 13.38 -11.94 -0.71
CA LEU A 175 12.86 -10.92 0.23
C LEU A 175 12.61 -11.53 1.62
N SER A 176 11.99 -12.70 1.70
CA SER A 176 11.74 -13.39 2.97
C SER A 176 13.05 -13.77 3.67
N GLY A 177 14.06 -14.21 2.92
CA GLY A 177 15.37 -14.50 3.44
C GLY A 177 16.05 -13.26 4.06
N VAL A 178 15.97 -12.11 3.39
CA VAL A 178 16.51 -10.85 3.93
C VAL A 178 15.78 -10.45 5.22
N VAL A 179 14.46 -10.52 5.24
CA VAL A 179 13.65 -10.14 6.41
C VAL A 179 13.90 -11.05 7.61
N LEU A 180 14.16 -12.36 7.39
CA LEU A 180 14.43 -13.31 8.47
C LEU A 180 15.87 -13.23 9.01
N LEU A 181 16.80 -12.59 8.27
CA LEU A 181 18.19 -12.41 8.67
C LEU A 181 18.43 -11.12 9.47
N VAL A 182 17.49 -10.20 9.50
CA VAL A 182 17.53 -8.93 10.24
C VAL A 182 16.86 -9.10 11.60
#